data_5307085b90fa4b814d36d24b36d5cd79
#
_entry.id   5307085b90fa4b814d36d24b36d5cd79
#
_cell.length_a   1.000
_cell.length_b   1.000
_cell.length_c   1.000
_cell.angle_alpha   90.00
_cell.angle_beta   90.00
_cell.angle_gamma   90.00
#
_symmetry.space_group_name_H-M   'P 1'
#
loop_
_entity.id
_entity.type
_entity.pdbx_description
1 polymer ?
#
loop_
_entity_poly.entity_id
_entity_poly.type
_entity_poly.pdbx_seq_one_letter_code
_entity_poly.pdbx_strand_id
1 'polypeptide(L)'
;MNSGEKTNRRGFFATLFAATGLIASYGVLAAFAGRFLYPMGKRVRRKMYVTSLENLQVGQAVSVSLPTGEKMVIANTAEGVRAYSSKCPHLGCQVFWRPESQDFHCPCHGGRFDKNGVAVDGPPAKEGKNLTPVDIMVEGQSVFAKV
;
A
#
# COMPACT_ATOMS: atom_id res chain seq x y z
N MET A 1 -14.04 -66.97 8.49
CA MET A 1 -14.38 -67.12 7.07
C MET A 1 -13.89 -65.85 6.38
N ASN A 2 -12.74 -65.98 5.70
CA ASN A 2 -12.07 -64.83 5.10
C ASN A 2 -12.35 -64.85 3.57
N SER A 3 -13.32 -64.08 3.14
CA SER A 3 -13.68 -63.95 1.73
C SER A 3 -12.62 -63.07 1.06
N GLY A 4 -11.58 -63.70 0.54
CA GLY A 4 -10.57 -63.07 -0.31
C GLY A 4 -11.27 -62.50 -1.57
N GLU A 5 -11.52 -61.22 -1.59
CA GLU A 5 -12.03 -60.48 -2.72
C GLU A 5 -10.99 -60.55 -3.85
N LYS A 6 -11.27 -61.38 -4.85
CA LYS A 6 -10.45 -61.47 -6.06
C LYS A 6 -10.60 -60.17 -6.83
N THR A 7 -9.67 -59.25 -6.63
CA THR A 7 -9.59 -58.01 -7.42
C THR A 7 -9.44 -58.36 -8.90
N ASN A 8 -10.54 -58.18 -9.64
CA ASN A 8 -10.56 -58.40 -11.08
C ASN A 8 -9.69 -57.31 -11.75
N ARG A 9 -8.79 -57.68 -12.68
CA ARG A 9 -7.93 -56.69 -13.37
C ARG A 9 -8.71 -55.52 -13.94
N ARG A 10 -9.93 -55.73 -14.46
CA ARG A 10 -10.81 -54.63 -14.94
C ARG A 10 -11.22 -53.69 -13.81
N GLY A 11 -11.56 -54.20 -12.63
CA GLY A 11 -11.91 -53.38 -11.46
C GLY A 11 -10.72 -52.58 -10.95
N PHE A 12 -9.52 -53.16 -10.95
CA PHE A 12 -8.30 -52.45 -10.60
C PHE A 12 -8.01 -51.25 -11.51
N PHE A 13 -8.06 -51.45 -12.82
CA PHE A 13 -7.85 -50.36 -13.78
C PHE A 13 -8.95 -49.31 -13.71
N ALA A 14 -10.21 -49.70 -13.52
CA ALA A 14 -11.32 -48.76 -13.37
C ALA A 14 -11.16 -47.88 -12.13
N THR A 15 -10.78 -48.44 -10.98
CA THR A 15 -10.50 -47.67 -9.75
C THR A 15 -9.27 -46.80 -9.89
N LEU A 16 -8.22 -47.26 -10.56
CA LEU A 16 -7.03 -46.47 -10.83
C LEU A 16 -7.34 -45.25 -11.71
N PHE A 17 -8.09 -45.43 -12.79
CA PHE A 17 -8.50 -44.33 -13.67
C PHE A 17 -9.44 -43.34 -12.94
N ALA A 18 -10.38 -43.84 -12.14
CA ALA A 18 -11.26 -42.99 -11.35
C ALA A 18 -10.47 -42.20 -10.31
N ALA A 19 -9.55 -42.84 -9.59
CA ALA A 19 -8.71 -42.17 -8.60
C ALA A 19 -7.80 -41.10 -9.22
N THR A 20 -7.13 -41.42 -10.35
CA THR A 20 -6.28 -40.42 -11.04
C THR A 20 -7.09 -39.26 -11.60
N GLY A 21 -8.29 -39.50 -12.13
CA GLY A 21 -9.20 -38.48 -12.61
C GLY A 21 -9.65 -37.54 -11.49
N LEU A 22 -9.99 -38.11 -10.31
CA LEU A 22 -10.34 -37.31 -9.13
C LEU A 22 -9.18 -36.47 -8.63
N ILE A 23 -8.00 -37.05 -8.48
CA ILE A 23 -6.79 -36.32 -8.05
C ILE A 23 -6.46 -35.19 -9.02
N ALA A 24 -6.53 -35.43 -10.33
CA ALA A 24 -6.28 -34.41 -11.32
C ALA A 24 -7.30 -33.27 -11.24
N SER A 25 -8.60 -33.60 -11.14
CA SER A 25 -9.65 -32.56 -11.04
C SER A 25 -9.56 -31.74 -9.77
N TYR A 26 -9.33 -32.36 -8.60
CA TYR A 26 -9.11 -31.63 -7.35
C TYR A 26 -7.81 -30.83 -7.37
N GLY A 27 -6.75 -31.34 -7.99
CA GLY A 27 -5.49 -30.62 -8.16
C GLY A 27 -5.67 -29.34 -8.98
N VAL A 28 -6.38 -29.42 -10.10
CA VAL A 28 -6.71 -28.26 -10.93
C VAL A 28 -7.58 -27.26 -10.16
N LEU A 29 -8.63 -27.74 -9.49
CA LEU A 29 -9.50 -26.87 -8.69
C LEU A 29 -8.72 -26.16 -7.57
N ALA A 30 -7.85 -26.87 -6.86
CA ALA A 30 -7.00 -26.30 -5.82
C ALA A 30 -6.02 -25.26 -6.39
N ALA A 31 -5.44 -25.51 -7.58
CA ALA A 31 -4.56 -24.56 -8.25
C ALA A 31 -5.31 -23.26 -8.63
N PHE A 32 -6.52 -23.38 -9.18
CA PHE A 32 -7.35 -22.22 -9.50
C PHE A 32 -7.77 -21.46 -8.23
N ALA A 33 -8.20 -22.17 -7.19
CA ALA A 33 -8.53 -21.56 -5.89
C ALA A 33 -7.32 -20.86 -5.29
N GLY A 34 -6.14 -21.48 -5.31
CA GLY A 34 -4.89 -20.88 -4.84
C GLY A 34 -4.53 -19.60 -5.61
N ARG A 35 -4.66 -19.63 -6.95
CA ARG A 35 -4.41 -18.45 -7.79
C ARG A 35 -5.42 -17.32 -7.55
N PHE A 36 -6.66 -17.64 -7.24
CA PHE A 36 -7.70 -16.66 -6.92
C PHE A 36 -7.49 -16.05 -5.54
N LEU A 37 -7.18 -16.88 -4.53
CA LEU A 37 -6.97 -16.44 -3.15
C LEU A 37 -5.63 -15.72 -2.95
N TYR A 38 -4.60 -16.08 -3.75
CA TYR A 38 -3.29 -15.46 -3.70
C TYR A 38 -2.94 -14.80 -5.05
N PRO A 39 -3.53 -13.64 -5.36
CA PRO A 39 -3.19 -12.94 -6.59
C PRO A 39 -1.72 -12.50 -6.52
N MET A 40 -0.84 -13.23 -7.21
CA MET A 40 0.59 -12.91 -7.33
C MET A 40 0.84 -11.77 -8.35
N GLY A 41 -0.08 -10.82 -8.43
CA GLY A 41 0.09 -9.62 -9.25
C GLY A 41 1.17 -8.73 -8.65
N LYS A 42 2.28 -8.49 -9.34
CA LYS A 42 3.17 -7.39 -9.02
C LYS A 42 2.33 -6.12 -9.02
N ARG A 43 2.27 -5.41 -7.89
CA ARG A 43 1.66 -4.08 -7.86
C ARG A 43 2.43 -3.22 -8.85
N VAL A 44 1.83 -2.95 -9.99
CA VAL A 44 2.39 -2.00 -10.96
C VAL A 44 2.20 -0.63 -10.35
N ARG A 45 3.26 -0.06 -9.82
CA ARG A 45 3.26 1.33 -9.34
C ARG A 45 3.02 2.23 -10.55
N ARG A 46 1.88 2.88 -10.57
CA ARG A 46 1.52 3.81 -11.63
C ARG A 46 1.94 5.22 -11.22
N LYS A 47 2.42 5.99 -12.20
CA LYS A 47 2.65 7.41 -12.03
C LYS A 47 1.29 8.12 -12.08
N MET A 48 0.97 8.88 -11.07
CA MET A 48 -0.21 9.75 -11.03
C MET A 48 0.26 11.20 -10.97
N TYR A 49 -0.20 12.01 -11.92
CA TYR A 49 0.03 13.46 -11.86
C TYR A 49 -0.67 14.03 -10.63
N VAL A 50 0.03 14.89 -9.90
CA VAL A 50 -0.47 15.47 -8.65
C VAL A 50 -0.62 16.97 -8.76
N THR A 51 0.43 17.67 -9.15
CA THR A 51 0.46 19.13 -9.24
C THR A 51 1.63 19.58 -10.13
N SER A 52 1.69 20.88 -10.43
CA SER A 52 2.87 21.49 -11.03
C SER A 52 3.59 22.37 -10.01
N LEU A 53 4.90 22.55 -10.18
CA LEU A 53 5.71 23.44 -9.35
C LEU A 53 5.31 24.91 -9.48
N GLU A 54 4.69 25.28 -10.59
CA GLU A 54 4.12 26.62 -10.80
C GLU A 54 3.01 26.92 -9.79
N ASN A 55 2.21 25.90 -9.46
CA ASN A 55 1.10 26.00 -8.50
C ASN A 55 1.52 25.68 -7.05
N LEU A 56 2.77 25.27 -6.84
CA LEU A 56 3.30 24.87 -5.53
C LEU A 56 4.57 25.65 -5.24
N GLN A 57 4.43 26.91 -4.81
CA GLN A 57 5.56 27.77 -4.46
C GLN A 57 6.32 27.22 -3.25
N VAL A 58 7.60 27.61 -3.13
CA VAL A 58 8.42 27.26 -1.97
C VAL A 58 7.76 27.74 -0.68
N GLY A 59 7.68 26.87 0.32
CA GLY A 59 6.98 27.12 1.58
C GLY A 59 5.51 26.72 1.59
N GLN A 60 4.92 26.39 0.44
CA GLN A 60 3.52 25.98 0.33
C GLN A 60 3.37 24.46 0.25
N ALA A 61 2.15 23.98 0.49
CA ALA A 61 1.80 22.58 0.32
C ALA A 61 0.42 22.42 -0.28
N VAL A 62 0.20 21.27 -0.93
CA VAL A 62 -1.08 20.83 -1.46
C VAL A 62 -1.44 19.46 -0.88
N SER A 63 -2.71 19.29 -0.53
CA SER A 63 -3.25 18.00 -0.11
C SER A 63 -3.98 17.34 -1.27
N VAL A 64 -3.67 16.07 -1.54
CA VAL A 64 -4.21 15.31 -2.66
C VAL A 64 -4.77 13.99 -2.16
N SER A 65 -5.93 13.61 -2.70
CA SER A 65 -6.51 12.29 -2.46
C SER A 65 -6.05 11.32 -3.55
N LEU A 66 -5.51 10.19 -3.14
CA LEU A 66 -5.11 9.11 -4.03
C LEU A 66 -6.35 8.29 -4.47
N PRO A 67 -6.29 7.59 -5.60
CA PRO A 67 -7.37 6.68 -6.02
C PRO A 67 -7.66 5.55 -5.00
N THR A 68 -6.71 5.27 -4.12
CA THR A 68 -6.86 4.33 -3.00
C THR A 68 -7.75 4.86 -1.87
N GLY A 69 -8.15 6.14 -1.91
CA GLY A 69 -8.85 6.84 -0.83
C GLY A 69 -7.91 7.42 0.25
N GLU A 70 -6.62 7.10 0.19
CA GLU A 70 -5.63 7.71 1.07
C GLU A 70 -5.37 9.17 0.68
N LYS A 71 -5.07 10.00 1.67
CA LYS A 71 -4.69 11.40 1.45
C LYS A 71 -3.20 11.56 1.69
N MET A 72 -2.57 12.38 0.87
CA MET A 72 -1.18 12.80 1.05
C MET A 72 -1.08 14.32 1.06
N VAL A 73 -0.04 14.82 1.68
CA VAL A 73 0.36 16.23 1.68
C VAL A 73 1.72 16.34 1.00
N ILE A 74 1.82 17.26 0.05
CA ILE A 74 3.05 17.54 -0.70
C ILE A 74 3.45 18.95 -0.36
N ALA A 75 4.61 19.13 0.24
CA ALA A 75 5.19 20.42 0.59
C ALA A 75 6.39 20.71 -0.29
N ASN A 76 6.46 21.92 -0.83
CA ASN A 76 7.65 22.42 -1.52
C ASN A 76 8.49 23.21 -0.48
N THR A 77 9.57 22.61 -0.04
CA THR A 77 10.47 23.21 0.94
C THR A 77 11.69 23.82 0.24
N ALA A 78 12.46 24.64 0.93
CA ALA A 78 13.73 25.15 0.40
C ALA A 78 14.73 24.06 0.00
N GLU A 79 14.56 22.83 0.53
CA GLU A 79 15.39 21.66 0.22
C GLU A 79 14.77 20.77 -0.87
N GLY A 80 13.64 21.20 -1.45
CA GLY A 80 12.92 20.49 -2.50
C GLY A 80 11.55 19.98 -2.06
N VAL A 81 10.89 19.27 -2.99
CA VAL A 81 9.54 18.75 -2.78
C VAL A 81 9.57 17.51 -1.90
N ARG A 82 8.70 17.46 -0.92
CA ARG A 82 8.51 16.33 0.01
C ARG A 82 7.05 15.93 0.01
N ALA A 83 6.77 14.65 0.12
CA ALA A 83 5.41 14.13 0.20
C ALA A 83 5.28 13.11 1.32
N TYR A 84 4.21 13.23 2.09
CA TYR A 84 3.90 12.34 3.20
C TYR A 84 2.43 11.95 3.19
N SER A 85 2.12 10.79 3.76
CA SER A 85 0.75 10.45 4.09
C SER A 85 0.17 11.51 5.02
N SER A 86 -1.02 12.02 4.72
CA SER A 86 -1.73 12.93 5.62
C SER A 86 -2.29 12.23 6.87
N LYS A 87 -2.06 10.93 7.03
CA LYS A 87 -2.53 10.16 8.18
C LYS A 87 -1.50 10.23 9.31
N CYS A 88 -1.90 10.83 10.44
CA CYS A 88 -1.05 10.90 11.63
C CYS A 88 -0.74 9.49 12.16
N PRO A 89 0.53 9.15 12.41
CA PRO A 89 0.93 7.83 12.85
C PRO A 89 0.53 7.50 14.30
N HIS A 90 0.05 8.49 15.07
CA HIS A 90 -0.46 8.28 16.43
C HIS A 90 -1.83 7.56 16.37
N LEU A 91 -2.89 8.25 15.94
CA LEU A 91 -4.27 7.73 15.91
C LEU A 91 -5.00 8.03 14.58
N GLY A 92 -4.29 8.30 13.51
CA GLY A 92 -4.86 8.39 12.17
C GLY A 92 -5.56 9.70 11.82
N CYS A 93 -5.47 10.73 12.65
CA CYS A 93 -6.00 12.06 12.34
C CYS A 93 -5.32 12.66 11.11
N GLN A 94 -5.97 13.62 10.46
CA GLN A 94 -5.39 14.30 9.31
C GLN A 94 -4.32 15.28 9.74
N VAL A 95 -3.17 15.25 9.06
CA VAL A 95 -2.04 16.16 9.23
C VAL A 95 -2.10 17.24 8.16
N PHE A 96 -1.76 18.48 8.52
CA PHE A 96 -1.73 19.64 7.64
C PHE A 96 -0.36 20.31 7.68
N TRP A 97 0.02 20.94 6.57
CA TRP A 97 1.19 21.78 6.49
C TRP A 97 0.87 23.17 7.03
N ARG A 98 1.83 23.78 7.76
CA ARG A 98 1.78 25.17 8.22
C ARG A 98 2.90 25.97 7.55
N PRO A 99 2.58 26.85 6.61
CA PRO A 99 3.58 27.63 5.88
C PRO A 99 4.45 28.51 6.78
N GLU A 100 3.85 29.07 7.85
CA GLU A 100 4.52 30.03 8.76
C GLU A 100 5.65 29.36 9.55
N SER A 101 5.44 28.14 10.00
CA SER A 101 6.41 27.37 10.79
C SER A 101 7.18 26.34 9.98
N GLN A 102 6.81 26.14 8.71
CA GLN A 102 7.43 25.16 7.79
C GLN A 102 7.43 23.74 8.40
N ASP A 103 6.31 23.35 9.01
CA ASP A 103 6.15 22.06 9.67
C ASP A 103 4.78 21.42 9.37
N PHE A 104 4.68 20.12 9.66
CA PHE A 104 3.40 19.41 9.59
C PHE A 104 2.78 19.35 10.99
N HIS A 105 1.49 19.63 11.08
CA HIS A 105 0.73 19.67 12.32
C HIS A 105 -0.47 18.74 12.31
N CYS A 106 -0.64 17.98 13.40
CA CYS A 106 -1.82 17.18 13.68
C CYS A 106 -2.63 17.84 14.80
N PRO A 107 -3.81 18.40 14.53
CA PRO A 107 -4.56 19.19 15.52
C PRO A 107 -5.20 18.35 16.64
N CYS A 108 -5.35 17.03 16.44
CA CYS A 108 -6.05 16.18 17.42
C CYS A 108 -5.37 16.15 18.78
N HIS A 109 -4.05 16.00 18.81
CA HIS A 109 -3.27 15.89 20.05
C HIS A 109 -1.98 16.72 20.00
N GLY A 110 -1.94 17.74 19.14
CA GLY A 110 -0.81 18.66 19.04
C GLY A 110 0.47 18.05 18.46
N GLY A 111 0.35 16.92 17.72
CA GLY A 111 1.51 16.31 17.07
C GLY A 111 2.14 17.25 16.06
N ARG A 112 3.48 17.42 16.11
CA ARG A 112 4.24 18.24 15.17
C ARG A 112 5.36 17.42 14.54
N PHE A 113 5.57 17.66 13.24
CA PHE A 113 6.61 17.00 12.47
C PHE A 113 7.36 18.07 11.66
N ASP A 114 8.66 17.97 11.61
CA ASP A 114 9.46 18.88 10.80
C ASP A 114 9.21 18.70 9.29
N LYS A 115 9.88 19.53 8.47
CA LYS A 115 9.80 19.47 7.00
C LYS A 115 10.23 18.11 6.41
N ASN A 116 10.99 17.31 7.17
CA ASN A 116 11.43 15.96 6.80
C ASN A 116 10.48 14.87 7.31
N GLY A 117 9.33 15.25 7.88
CA GLY A 117 8.34 14.33 8.41
C GLY A 117 8.73 13.68 9.74
N VAL A 118 9.81 14.13 10.38
CA VAL A 118 10.27 13.63 11.69
C VAL A 118 9.42 14.24 12.79
N ALA A 119 8.91 13.40 13.67
CA ALA A 119 8.11 13.86 14.81
C ALA A 119 8.98 14.62 15.80
N VAL A 120 8.63 15.88 16.08
CA VAL A 120 9.39 16.80 16.96
C VAL A 120 8.64 17.17 18.22
N ASP A 121 7.30 16.98 18.26
CA ASP A 121 6.48 17.32 19.43
C ASP A 121 5.20 16.49 19.48
N GLY A 122 4.59 16.44 20.67
CA GLY A 122 3.36 15.70 20.95
C GLY A 122 3.53 14.18 21.07
N PRO A 123 2.41 13.43 21.10
CA PRO A 123 2.46 11.97 21.26
C PRO A 123 3.28 11.25 20.20
N PRO A 124 3.23 11.60 18.89
CA PRO A 124 4.07 10.95 17.89
C PRO A 124 5.56 11.02 18.19
N ALA A 125 6.04 12.17 18.71
CA ALA A 125 7.45 12.32 19.07
C ALA A 125 7.84 11.44 20.26
N LYS A 126 6.97 11.32 21.26
CA LYS A 126 7.18 10.44 22.43
C LYS A 126 7.20 8.96 22.03
N GLU A 127 6.46 8.60 20.99
CA GLU A 127 6.38 7.24 20.47
C GLU A 127 7.41 6.93 19.36
N GLY A 128 8.21 7.92 18.95
CA GLY A 128 9.18 7.78 17.86
C GLY A 128 8.54 7.51 16.49
N LYS A 129 7.31 7.96 16.27
CA LYS A 129 6.52 7.71 15.06
C LYS A 129 6.57 8.89 14.10
N ASN A 130 7.29 8.73 13.00
CA ASN A 130 7.40 9.73 11.93
C ASN A 130 6.28 9.61 10.91
N LEU A 131 6.07 10.67 10.09
CA LEU A 131 5.17 10.61 8.94
C LEU A 131 5.66 9.57 7.93
N THR A 132 4.73 8.83 7.34
CA THR A 132 5.05 7.87 6.29
C THR A 132 5.34 8.61 5.00
N PRO A 133 6.55 8.49 4.42
CA PRO A 133 6.88 9.13 3.16
C PRO A 133 6.11 8.50 2.00
N VAL A 134 5.77 9.32 1.01
CA VAL A 134 5.18 8.89 -0.26
C VAL A 134 6.19 9.12 -1.36
N ASP A 135 6.42 8.08 -2.17
CA ASP A 135 7.35 8.17 -3.31
C ASP A 135 6.79 9.13 -4.35
N ILE A 136 7.51 10.22 -4.59
CA ILE A 136 7.21 11.18 -5.64
C ILE A 136 8.33 11.25 -6.66
N MET A 137 8.00 11.78 -7.83
CA MET A 137 8.95 12.05 -8.91
C MET A 137 8.62 13.42 -9.51
N VAL A 138 9.64 14.24 -9.68
CA VAL A 138 9.51 15.54 -10.35
C VAL A 138 10.10 15.40 -11.76
N GLU A 139 9.30 15.63 -12.78
CA GLU A 139 9.68 15.61 -14.18
C GLU A 139 9.38 16.99 -14.79
N GLY A 140 10.43 17.78 -15.04
CA GLY A 140 10.28 19.19 -15.42
C GLY A 140 9.55 19.99 -14.36
N GLN A 141 8.39 20.56 -14.70
CA GLN A 141 7.53 21.29 -13.78
C GLN A 141 6.44 20.41 -13.14
N SER A 142 6.35 19.16 -13.50
CA SER A 142 5.26 18.27 -13.05
C SER A 142 5.69 17.36 -11.91
N VAL A 143 4.85 17.25 -10.88
CA VAL A 143 5.04 16.36 -9.74
C VAL A 143 4.11 15.16 -9.89
N PHE A 144 4.68 13.96 -9.83
CA PHE A 144 3.96 12.69 -9.89
C PHE A 144 4.13 11.91 -8.60
N ALA A 145 3.06 11.26 -8.15
CA ALA A 145 3.14 10.24 -7.09
C ALA A 145 3.19 8.84 -7.71
N LYS A 146 3.96 7.94 -7.08
CA LYS A 146 3.96 6.52 -7.41
C LYS A 146 2.92 5.82 -6.53
N VAL A 147 1.84 5.35 -7.13
CA VAL A 147 0.70 4.71 -6.45
C VAL A 147 0.47 3.30 -6.93
#